data_12f3f2618d48eba7f84bbe6edaa4542b
#
_entry.id   12f3f2618d48eba7f84bbe6edaa4542b
#
_cell.length_a   1.000
_cell.length_b   1.000
_cell.length_c   1.000
_cell.angle_alpha   90.00
_cell.angle_beta   90.00
_cell.angle_gamma   90.00
#
_symmetry.space_group_name_H-M   'P 1'
#
loop_
_entity.id
_entity.type
_entity.pdbx_description
1 polymer ?
#
loop_
_entity_poly.entity_id
_entity_poly.type
_entity_poly.pdbx_seq_one_letter_code
_entity_poly.pdbx_strand_id
1 'polypeptide(L)'
;MNLNMSKSFRLMKFLNHNYGPVMRALVAAAAYGGTMITTRQHVLAKELAGRFWTFNDFKLGARRGAWYFRRSWLNINASQDDFFDPTEGMSDQQLNALEGFIAARKAKLEPVNYATDLAFIAARRLNNNTDPAQLGANLAAFGDACNALLRQTGAHLPPAPTKQDPRQGDFPIAGAKQALADFIALFPTEQMPWFLVSGTFLGLIRENGFLAHDYDIDFGVFEDQINISETCAAILNSDCFVLKKYDHHQSNLFQPDIVATNPDIPYILKIVHASGVHIDLFIHYRDTRTTPAVYWHGSSLHRWENSAFDLKSYQFYGHNVLGPADADAYLTENYGDWRTPVTEFNCTTDTPNLALVPHPVAVVLFLRRYVFATAFDTIQARQLENELTTNGFLEKDTEGRLTFRGDLFKR
;
A
#
# COMPACT_ATOMS: atom_id res chain seq x y z
N MET A 1 17.03 3.80 -31.39
CA MET A 1 15.75 4.53 -31.35
C MET A 1 15.83 5.49 -30.16
N ASN A 2 15.85 6.83 -30.37
CA ASN A 2 15.89 7.78 -29.25
C ASN A 2 14.52 7.83 -28.60
N LEU A 3 14.32 7.02 -27.56
CA LEU A 3 13.15 7.11 -26.69
C LEU A 3 13.16 8.50 -26.04
N ASN A 4 12.09 9.24 -26.23
CA ASN A 4 11.92 10.55 -25.60
C ASN A 4 11.59 10.33 -24.11
N MET A 5 12.63 10.03 -23.32
CA MET A 5 12.52 9.64 -21.91
C MET A 5 11.87 10.75 -21.08
N SER A 6 10.87 10.40 -20.27
CA SER A 6 10.21 11.35 -19.37
C SER A 6 11.19 11.96 -18.36
N LYS A 7 10.92 13.19 -17.90
CA LYS A 7 11.77 13.86 -16.89
C LYS A 7 11.81 13.06 -15.58
N SER A 8 10.70 12.45 -15.22
CA SER A 8 10.58 11.60 -14.02
C SER A 8 11.42 10.34 -14.13
N PHE A 9 11.43 9.68 -15.29
CA PHE A 9 12.28 8.51 -15.54
C PHE A 9 13.76 8.84 -15.39
N ARG A 10 14.23 9.94 -16.01
CA ARG A 10 15.64 10.37 -15.91
C ARG A 10 16.05 10.65 -14.46
N LEU A 11 15.19 11.32 -13.70
CA LEU A 11 15.45 11.58 -12.29
C LEU A 11 15.52 10.27 -11.48
N MET A 12 14.58 9.36 -11.68
CA MET A 12 14.59 8.07 -10.97
C MET A 12 15.81 7.23 -11.37
N LYS A 13 16.17 7.18 -12.64
CA LYS A 13 17.37 6.48 -13.11
C LYS A 13 18.65 7.08 -12.52
N PHE A 14 18.73 8.42 -12.45
CA PHE A 14 19.83 9.11 -11.77
C PHE A 14 19.91 8.72 -10.28
N LEU A 15 18.79 8.75 -9.57
CA LEU A 15 18.73 8.41 -8.14
C LEU A 15 19.11 6.94 -7.89
N ASN A 16 18.66 6.01 -8.75
CA ASN A 16 18.98 4.60 -8.61
C ASN A 16 20.46 4.28 -8.87
N HIS A 17 21.09 4.94 -9.85
CA HIS A 17 22.47 4.63 -10.24
C HIS A 17 23.51 5.56 -9.62
N ASN A 18 23.16 6.82 -9.34
CA ASN A 18 24.10 7.88 -8.96
C ASN A 18 23.88 8.43 -7.55
N TYR A 19 23.01 7.81 -6.77
CA TYR A 19 22.80 8.18 -5.36
C TYR A 19 23.97 7.72 -4.50
N GLY A 20 25.15 8.30 -4.81
CA GLY A 20 26.42 7.93 -4.17
C GLY A 20 26.51 8.35 -2.69
N PRO A 21 27.55 7.88 -1.98
CA PRO A 21 27.67 8.08 -0.52
C PRO A 21 27.66 9.56 -0.11
N VAL A 22 28.21 10.46 -0.92
CA VAL A 22 28.21 11.91 -0.63
C VAL A 22 26.78 12.47 -0.67
N MET A 23 26.01 12.13 -1.70
CA MET A 23 24.63 12.59 -1.81
C MET A 23 23.77 12.01 -0.67
N ARG A 24 23.96 10.74 -0.32
CA ARG A 24 23.29 10.12 0.83
C ARG A 24 23.59 10.86 2.13
N ALA A 25 24.86 11.18 2.38
CA ALA A 25 25.26 11.94 3.58
C ALA A 25 24.62 13.35 3.64
N LEU A 26 24.56 14.04 2.50
CA LEU A 26 23.94 15.37 2.40
C LEU A 26 22.43 15.30 2.69
N VAL A 27 21.73 14.32 2.07
CA VAL A 27 20.30 14.14 2.29
C VAL A 27 20.01 13.72 3.73
N ALA A 28 20.81 12.81 4.30
CA ALA A 28 20.67 12.40 5.70
C ALA A 28 20.90 13.57 6.66
N ALA A 29 21.90 14.42 6.42
CA ALA A 29 22.14 15.63 7.22
C ALA A 29 20.99 16.62 7.11
N ALA A 30 20.46 16.85 5.92
CA ALA A 30 19.30 17.73 5.71
C ALA A 30 18.04 17.17 6.39
N ALA A 31 17.79 15.86 6.30
CA ALA A 31 16.68 15.17 6.96
C ALA A 31 16.80 15.28 8.48
N TYR A 32 18.00 15.06 9.02
CA TYR A 32 18.27 15.23 10.44
C TYR A 32 17.97 16.66 10.91
N GLY A 33 18.56 17.67 10.27
CA GLY A 33 18.36 19.07 10.62
C GLY A 33 16.90 19.51 10.50
N GLY A 34 16.24 19.17 9.40
CA GLY A 34 14.83 19.45 9.19
C GLY A 34 13.92 18.79 10.24
N THR A 35 14.21 17.54 10.62
CA THR A 35 13.44 16.83 11.65
C THR A 35 13.69 17.42 13.04
N MET A 36 14.92 17.83 13.36
CA MET A 36 15.22 18.52 14.62
C MET A 36 14.46 19.84 14.74
N ILE A 37 14.41 20.63 13.67
CA ILE A 37 13.67 21.90 13.64
C ILE A 37 12.16 21.65 13.84
N THR A 38 11.61 20.63 13.20
CA THR A 38 10.17 20.34 13.23
C THR A 38 9.73 19.63 14.51
N THR A 39 10.47 18.64 14.96
CA THR A 39 10.04 17.76 16.06
C THR A 39 10.69 18.11 17.40
N ARG A 40 11.89 18.66 17.38
CA ARG A 40 12.79 18.83 18.53
C ARG A 40 13.14 17.50 19.21
N GLN A 41 13.05 16.39 18.46
CA GLN A 41 13.28 15.03 18.96
C GLN A 41 14.49 14.40 18.24
N HIS A 42 15.59 14.24 18.97
CA HIS A 42 16.81 13.65 18.45
C HIS A 42 16.63 12.21 17.95
N VAL A 43 15.82 11.41 18.66
CA VAL A 43 15.52 10.01 18.28
C VAL A 43 14.81 9.95 16.92
N LEU A 44 13.81 10.80 16.71
CA LEU A 44 13.08 10.88 15.43
C LEU A 44 13.96 11.42 14.31
N ALA A 45 14.84 12.38 14.62
CA ALA A 45 15.77 12.93 13.63
C ALA A 45 16.79 11.88 13.16
N LYS A 46 17.32 11.06 14.06
CA LYS A 46 18.21 9.95 13.74
C LYS A 46 17.49 8.86 12.92
N GLU A 47 16.27 8.51 13.31
CA GLU A 47 15.46 7.53 12.59
C GLU A 47 15.24 7.98 11.14
N LEU A 48 14.77 9.21 10.95
CA LEU A 48 14.50 9.73 9.61
C LEU A 48 15.78 9.84 8.77
N ALA A 49 16.87 10.32 9.33
CA ALA A 49 18.15 10.40 8.63
C ALA A 49 18.65 9.02 8.16
N GLY A 50 18.43 7.98 8.97
CA GLY A 50 18.81 6.60 8.63
C GLY A 50 18.02 6.03 7.45
N ARG A 51 16.81 6.48 7.20
CA ARG A 51 15.97 6.00 6.11
C ARG A 51 16.36 6.48 4.71
N PHE A 52 17.27 7.42 4.59
CA PHE A 52 17.74 7.91 3.30
C PHE A 52 18.97 7.15 2.75
N TRP A 53 19.34 6.04 3.35
CA TRP A 53 20.46 5.22 2.88
C TRP A 53 20.14 4.34 1.70
N THR A 54 18.87 3.92 1.54
CA THR A 54 18.40 3.16 0.38
C THR A 54 17.40 3.98 -0.43
N PHE A 55 17.28 3.69 -1.72
CA PHE A 55 16.29 4.37 -2.57
C PHE A 55 14.86 4.05 -2.14
N ASN A 56 14.61 2.81 -1.74
CA ASN A 56 13.29 2.38 -1.27
C ASN A 56 12.86 3.13 -0.01
N ASP A 57 13.78 3.30 0.95
CA ASP A 57 13.54 4.04 2.19
C ASP A 57 13.37 5.55 1.96
N PHE A 58 13.97 6.08 0.89
CA PHE A 58 13.88 7.51 0.56
C PHE A 58 12.42 7.98 0.48
N LYS A 59 11.56 7.21 -0.20
CA LYS A 59 10.14 7.59 -0.36
C LYS A 59 9.40 7.56 0.97
N LEU A 60 9.62 6.54 1.80
CA LEU A 60 9.06 6.45 3.14
C LEU A 60 9.57 7.60 4.02
N GLY A 61 10.87 7.86 3.99
CA GLY A 61 11.51 8.96 4.71
C GLY A 61 10.96 10.32 4.30
N ALA A 62 10.79 10.57 3.00
CA ALA A 62 10.22 11.81 2.50
C ALA A 62 8.75 12.01 2.95
N ARG A 63 7.93 10.93 2.89
CA ARG A 63 6.53 10.96 3.39
C ARG A 63 6.48 11.21 4.88
N ARG A 64 7.35 10.56 5.66
CA ARG A 64 7.44 10.74 7.13
C ARG A 64 7.94 12.14 7.50
N GLY A 65 8.94 12.68 6.82
CA GLY A 65 9.40 14.05 7.01
C GLY A 65 8.30 15.08 6.70
N ALA A 66 7.56 14.90 5.61
CA ALA A 66 6.40 15.73 5.27
C ALA A 66 5.27 15.60 6.31
N TRP A 67 5.06 14.40 6.88
CA TRP A 67 4.10 14.18 7.95
C TRP A 67 4.51 14.92 9.24
N TYR A 68 5.80 14.86 9.66
CA TYR A 68 6.30 15.65 10.79
C TYR A 68 6.10 17.16 10.59
N PHE A 69 6.42 17.65 9.38
CA PHE A 69 6.21 19.05 9.03
C PHE A 69 4.73 19.44 9.14
N ARG A 70 3.82 18.67 8.57
CA ARG A 70 2.38 18.92 8.65
C ARG A 70 1.88 18.96 10.10
N ARG A 71 2.31 18.01 10.94
CA ARG A 71 1.95 17.96 12.37
C ARG A 71 2.55 19.11 13.18
N SER A 72 3.64 19.70 12.72
CA SER A 72 4.31 20.80 13.42
C SER A 72 3.78 22.19 13.06
N TRP A 73 3.50 22.40 11.78
CA TRP A 73 3.28 23.73 11.22
C TRP A 73 1.94 23.94 10.56
N LEU A 74 1.37 22.89 9.98
CA LEU A 74 0.23 23.02 9.09
C LEU A 74 -0.94 22.24 9.68
N ASN A 75 -1.52 22.22 10.59
CA ASN A 75 -2.71 21.46 11.06
C ASN A 75 -3.63 20.97 9.89
N ILE A 76 -3.02 20.33 8.90
CA ILE A 76 -3.71 19.86 7.71
C ILE A 76 -4.12 18.42 7.93
N ASN A 77 -5.38 18.11 7.63
CA ASN A 77 -5.90 16.75 7.59
C ASN A 77 -5.10 15.92 6.57
N ALA A 78 -4.74 14.72 6.95
CA ALA A 78 -4.17 13.77 6.01
C ALA A 78 -5.21 13.45 4.93
N SER A 79 -4.74 13.18 3.70
CA SER A 79 -5.60 12.73 2.61
C SER A 79 -6.40 11.49 3.04
N GLN A 80 -7.66 11.42 2.65
CA GLN A 80 -8.56 10.28 2.92
C GLN A 80 -8.02 8.96 2.36
N ASP A 81 -7.32 9.03 1.21
CA ASP A 81 -6.77 7.85 0.52
C ASP A 81 -5.34 7.52 0.96
N ASP A 82 -4.85 8.10 2.04
CA ASP A 82 -3.48 7.90 2.46
C ASP A 82 -3.35 6.66 3.34
N PHE A 83 -2.96 5.52 2.75
CA PHE A 83 -2.54 4.31 3.46
C PHE A 83 -1.16 4.46 4.13
N PHE A 84 -0.75 5.68 4.42
CA PHE A 84 0.52 5.93 5.04
C PHE A 84 0.51 5.61 6.53
N ASP A 85 1.37 4.70 6.92
CA ASP A 85 1.69 4.39 8.32
C ASP A 85 2.88 5.24 8.78
N PRO A 86 2.68 6.24 9.65
CA PRO A 86 3.78 7.05 10.17
C PRO A 86 4.69 6.27 11.13
N THR A 87 4.27 5.10 11.61
CA THR A 87 4.99 4.28 12.59
C THR A 87 5.75 3.10 12.00
N GLU A 88 5.69 2.91 10.67
CA GLU A 88 6.29 1.78 9.98
C GLU A 88 7.78 1.59 10.36
N GLY A 89 8.11 0.39 10.88
CA GLY A 89 9.47 0.02 11.29
C GLY A 89 10.02 0.82 12.48
N MET A 90 9.18 1.46 13.29
CA MET A 90 9.61 2.13 14.52
C MET A 90 9.76 1.17 15.67
N SER A 91 10.86 1.32 16.43
CA SER A 91 11.07 0.68 17.74
C SER A 91 10.26 1.40 18.82
N ASP A 92 10.11 0.76 19.99
CA ASP A 92 9.41 1.35 21.14
C ASP A 92 10.04 2.67 21.62
N GLN A 93 11.38 2.79 21.55
CA GLN A 93 12.04 4.06 21.85
C GLN A 93 11.62 5.17 20.90
N GLN A 94 11.48 4.86 19.62
CA GLN A 94 11.04 5.80 18.59
C GLN A 94 9.56 6.13 18.75
N LEU A 95 8.72 5.14 19.10
CA LEU A 95 7.30 5.34 19.40
C LEU A 95 7.11 6.24 20.64
N ASN A 96 7.91 6.08 21.69
CA ASN A 96 7.87 6.97 22.85
C ASN A 96 8.23 8.42 22.49
N ALA A 97 9.25 8.61 21.64
CA ALA A 97 9.63 9.93 21.15
C ALA A 97 8.52 10.54 20.27
N LEU A 98 7.87 9.71 19.43
CA LEU A 98 6.74 10.12 18.59
C LEU A 98 5.54 10.53 19.44
N GLU A 99 5.19 9.75 20.45
CA GLU A 99 4.09 10.06 21.36
C GLU A 99 4.33 11.38 22.10
N GLY A 100 5.54 11.61 22.61
CA GLY A 100 5.93 12.89 23.22
C GLY A 100 5.81 14.07 22.23
N PHE A 101 6.21 13.85 20.98
CA PHE A 101 6.04 14.85 19.91
C PHE A 101 4.57 15.20 19.65
N ILE A 102 3.69 14.20 19.59
CA ILE A 102 2.24 14.37 19.37
C ILE A 102 1.57 15.00 20.60
N ALA A 103 1.88 14.51 21.81
CA ALA A 103 1.32 15.03 23.04
C ALA A 103 1.61 16.53 23.24
N ALA A 104 2.83 16.97 22.94
CA ALA A 104 3.21 18.38 22.99
C ALA A 104 2.42 19.30 22.03
N ARG A 105 1.67 18.71 21.09
CA ARG A 105 0.88 19.42 20.07
C ARG A 105 -0.62 19.19 20.18
N LYS A 106 -1.06 18.49 21.20
CA LYS A 106 -2.48 18.14 21.41
C LYS A 106 -3.42 19.33 21.22
N ALA A 107 -3.09 20.49 21.79
CA ALA A 107 -3.92 21.70 21.69
C ALA A 107 -3.95 22.35 20.30
N LYS A 108 -3.06 21.94 19.38
CA LYS A 108 -2.96 22.45 18.01
C LYS A 108 -3.46 21.49 16.95
N LEU A 109 -3.62 20.24 17.29
CA LEU A 109 -4.10 19.19 16.38
C LEU A 109 -5.62 19.08 16.43
N GLU A 110 -6.23 18.87 15.28
CA GLU A 110 -7.61 18.44 15.23
C GLU A 110 -7.79 17.14 16.05
N PRO A 111 -8.88 16.99 16.80
CA PRO A 111 -9.11 15.81 17.64
C PRO A 111 -8.97 14.49 16.89
N VAL A 112 -9.46 14.42 15.64
CA VAL A 112 -9.35 13.23 14.78
C VAL A 112 -7.92 12.90 14.44
N ASN A 113 -7.08 13.89 14.15
CA ASN A 113 -5.65 13.68 13.86
C ASN A 113 -4.91 13.18 15.10
N TYR A 114 -5.21 13.76 16.27
CA TYR A 114 -4.63 13.34 17.53
C TYR A 114 -5.01 11.90 17.88
N ALA A 115 -6.30 11.55 17.75
CA ALA A 115 -6.78 10.19 17.99
C ALA A 115 -6.17 9.18 17.00
N THR A 116 -6.08 9.54 15.72
CA THR A 116 -5.46 8.69 14.70
C THR A 116 -3.99 8.42 15.00
N ASP A 117 -3.23 9.45 15.35
CA ASP A 117 -1.80 9.32 15.61
C ASP A 117 -1.54 8.43 16.84
N LEU A 118 -2.34 8.57 17.90
CA LEU A 118 -2.26 7.68 19.07
C LEU A 118 -2.67 6.24 18.73
N ALA A 119 -3.68 6.05 17.86
CA ALA A 119 -4.08 4.71 17.44
C ALA A 119 -2.96 4.01 16.64
N PHE A 120 -2.25 4.71 15.77
CA PHE A 120 -1.07 4.15 15.09
C PHE A 120 0.04 3.75 16.07
N ILE A 121 0.33 4.58 17.07
CA ILE A 121 1.34 4.28 18.09
C ILE A 121 0.94 3.02 18.87
N ALA A 122 -0.32 2.95 19.33
CA ALA A 122 -0.83 1.79 20.07
C ALA A 122 -0.82 0.51 19.21
N ALA A 123 -1.23 0.61 17.92
CA ALA A 123 -1.19 -0.49 16.98
C ALA A 123 0.23 -1.01 16.76
N ARG A 124 1.21 -0.13 16.60
CA ARG A 124 2.60 -0.52 16.40
C ARG A 124 3.19 -1.15 17.68
N ARG A 125 2.92 -0.61 18.85
CA ARG A 125 3.33 -1.23 20.12
C ARG A 125 2.73 -2.63 20.29
N LEU A 126 1.46 -2.80 19.98
CA LEU A 126 0.82 -4.12 20.01
C LEU A 126 1.51 -5.08 19.05
N ASN A 127 1.81 -4.64 17.83
CA ASN A 127 2.46 -5.49 16.82
C ASN A 127 3.94 -5.77 17.13
N ASN A 128 4.64 -4.86 17.79
CA ASN A 128 6.03 -5.06 18.22
C ASN A 128 6.15 -5.94 19.49
N ASN A 129 5.03 -6.26 20.13
CA ASN A 129 5.05 -6.91 21.43
C ASN A 129 5.61 -8.33 21.34
N THR A 130 6.70 -8.59 22.06
CA THR A 130 7.32 -9.91 22.21
C THR A 130 7.15 -10.49 23.61
N ASP A 131 6.58 -9.70 24.55
CA ASP A 131 6.37 -10.12 25.93
C ASP A 131 4.90 -10.51 26.16
N PRO A 132 4.60 -11.82 26.37
CA PRO A 132 3.24 -12.27 26.62
C PRO A 132 2.58 -11.60 27.84
N ALA A 133 3.36 -11.17 28.83
CA ALA A 133 2.82 -10.51 30.02
C ALA A 133 2.26 -9.11 29.72
N GLN A 134 2.74 -8.47 28.68
CA GLN A 134 2.30 -7.14 28.25
C GLN A 134 1.21 -7.18 27.16
N LEU A 135 0.95 -8.35 26.57
CA LEU A 135 0.01 -8.48 25.45
C LEU A 135 -1.38 -7.97 25.81
N GLY A 136 -1.89 -8.35 26.98
CA GLY A 136 -3.22 -7.90 27.42
C GLY A 136 -3.32 -6.39 27.62
N ALA A 137 -2.29 -5.76 28.20
CA ALA A 137 -2.25 -4.33 28.40
C ALA A 137 -2.15 -3.57 27.06
N ASN A 138 -1.29 -4.04 26.15
CA ASN A 138 -1.14 -3.45 24.82
C ASN A 138 -2.43 -3.60 23.99
N LEU A 139 -3.12 -4.73 24.09
CA LEU A 139 -4.39 -4.96 23.43
C LEU A 139 -5.49 -4.02 23.96
N ALA A 140 -5.56 -3.85 25.29
CA ALA A 140 -6.50 -2.90 25.90
C ALA A 140 -6.21 -1.46 25.44
N ALA A 141 -4.96 -1.03 25.50
CA ALA A 141 -4.56 0.30 25.02
C ALA A 141 -4.87 0.52 23.54
N PHE A 142 -4.68 -0.50 22.72
CA PHE A 142 -5.05 -0.46 21.29
C PHE A 142 -6.56 -0.33 21.11
N GLY A 143 -7.35 -1.13 21.82
CA GLY A 143 -8.81 -1.06 21.80
C GLY A 143 -9.35 0.32 22.21
N ASP A 144 -8.80 0.89 23.31
CA ASP A 144 -9.15 2.22 23.77
C ASP A 144 -8.83 3.30 22.73
N ALA A 145 -7.70 3.19 22.05
CA ALA A 145 -7.27 4.11 21.00
C ALA A 145 -8.17 4.00 19.75
N CYS A 146 -8.53 2.79 19.33
CA CYS A 146 -9.48 2.56 18.24
C CYS A 146 -10.86 3.14 18.57
N ASN A 147 -11.36 2.90 19.76
CA ASN A 147 -12.64 3.47 20.22
C ASN A 147 -12.58 5.01 20.36
N ALA A 148 -11.42 5.57 20.75
CA ALA A 148 -11.23 7.02 20.75
C ALA A 148 -11.27 7.62 19.34
N LEU A 149 -10.75 6.92 18.35
CA LEU A 149 -10.83 7.29 16.94
C LEU A 149 -12.27 7.17 16.41
N LEU A 150 -12.99 6.10 16.71
CA LEU A 150 -14.41 5.92 16.35
C LEU A 150 -15.31 7.02 16.91
N ARG A 151 -15.02 7.54 18.10
CA ARG A 151 -15.76 8.69 18.66
C ARG A 151 -15.63 9.99 17.88
N GLN A 152 -14.74 10.04 16.88
CA GLN A 152 -14.59 11.18 15.98
C GLN A 152 -15.48 11.08 14.72
N THR A 153 -16.31 10.04 14.58
CA THR A 153 -17.28 9.93 13.48
C THR A 153 -18.24 11.14 13.48
N GLY A 154 -18.52 11.67 12.28
CA GLY A 154 -19.35 12.84 12.11
C GLY A 154 -18.72 14.18 12.57
N ALA A 155 -17.44 14.18 12.97
CA ALA A 155 -16.75 15.43 13.29
C ALA A 155 -16.72 16.36 12.07
N HIS A 156 -16.89 17.67 12.33
CA HIS A 156 -16.72 18.67 11.27
C HIS A 156 -15.24 18.76 10.92
N LEU A 157 -14.89 18.20 9.77
CA LEU A 157 -13.52 18.22 9.24
C LEU A 157 -13.47 19.22 8.08
N PRO A 158 -12.39 20.02 7.96
CA PRO A 158 -12.20 20.80 6.75
C PRO A 158 -12.07 19.87 5.55
N PRO A 159 -12.59 20.26 4.37
CA PRO A 159 -12.52 19.43 3.19
C PRO A 159 -11.06 19.08 2.89
N ALA A 160 -10.81 17.81 2.57
CA ALA A 160 -9.49 17.41 2.11
C ALA A 160 -9.14 18.21 0.85
N PRO A 161 -7.87 18.65 0.70
CA PRO A 161 -7.47 19.27 -0.54
C PRO A 161 -7.75 18.28 -1.68
N THR A 162 -8.45 18.77 -2.71
CA THR A 162 -8.75 17.99 -3.91
C THR A 162 -7.43 17.54 -4.51
N LYS A 163 -7.11 16.25 -4.42
CA LYS A 163 -6.02 15.68 -5.22
C LYS A 163 -6.44 15.82 -6.67
N GLN A 164 -5.58 16.42 -7.49
CA GLN A 164 -5.70 16.18 -8.94
C GLN A 164 -5.59 14.67 -9.13
N ASP A 165 -6.64 14.09 -9.68
CA ASP A 165 -6.64 12.68 -10.03
C ASP A 165 -5.51 12.46 -11.05
N PRO A 166 -4.49 11.64 -10.75
CA PRO A 166 -3.43 11.34 -11.71
C PRO A 166 -3.97 10.64 -12.96
N ARG A 167 -5.23 10.17 -12.92
CA ARG A 167 -5.96 9.55 -14.01
C ARG A 167 -6.61 10.58 -14.96
N GLN A 168 -6.46 11.90 -14.72
CA GLN A 168 -6.91 12.92 -15.66
C GLN A 168 -5.98 12.98 -16.87
N GLY A 169 -6.32 12.22 -17.89
CA GLY A 169 -5.62 12.14 -19.16
C GLY A 169 -5.90 10.81 -19.86
N ASP A 170 -5.78 10.80 -21.17
CA ASP A 170 -5.86 9.56 -21.93
C ASP A 170 -4.66 8.66 -21.59
N PHE A 171 -4.92 7.39 -21.33
CA PHE A 171 -3.86 6.41 -21.14
C PHE A 171 -2.94 6.39 -22.37
N PRO A 172 -1.61 6.50 -22.22
CA PRO A 172 -0.70 6.59 -23.35
C PRO A 172 -0.52 5.24 -24.04
N ILE A 173 -1.55 4.79 -24.77
CA ILE A 173 -1.62 3.45 -25.40
C ILE A 173 -0.34 3.09 -26.19
N ALA A 174 0.23 4.05 -26.95
CA ALA A 174 1.47 3.78 -27.69
C ALA A 174 2.65 3.51 -26.76
N GLY A 175 2.75 4.27 -25.66
CA GLY A 175 3.77 4.05 -24.63
C GLY A 175 3.55 2.74 -23.87
N ALA A 176 2.30 2.37 -23.61
CA ALA A 176 1.95 1.12 -22.94
C ALA A 176 2.25 -0.12 -23.81
N LYS A 177 1.97 -0.07 -25.11
CA LYS A 177 2.37 -1.12 -26.07
C LYS A 177 3.89 -1.30 -26.10
N GLN A 178 4.65 -0.20 -26.11
CA GLN A 178 6.10 -0.28 -26.08
C GLN A 178 6.59 -0.83 -24.74
N ALA A 179 6.02 -0.38 -23.62
CA ALA A 179 6.37 -0.89 -22.30
C ALA A 179 6.09 -2.39 -22.14
N LEU A 180 4.96 -2.87 -22.69
CA LEU A 180 4.64 -4.30 -22.73
C LEU A 180 5.66 -5.07 -23.56
N ALA A 181 5.99 -4.61 -24.77
CA ALA A 181 6.95 -5.26 -25.65
C ALA A 181 8.36 -5.33 -25.01
N ASP A 182 8.82 -4.23 -24.40
CA ASP A 182 10.11 -4.17 -23.73
C ASP A 182 10.11 -5.02 -22.46
N PHE A 183 9.00 -5.14 -21.74
CA PHE A 183 8.88 -6.01 -20.57
C PHE A 183 8.94 -7.50 -20.96
N ILE A 184 8.25 -7.90 -22.05
CA ILE A 184 8.35 -9.24 -22.61
C ILE A 184 9.78 -9.59 -23.04
N ALA A 185 10.46 -8.63 -23.65
CA ALA A 185 11.85 -8.82 -24.08
C ALA A 185 12.83 -8.98 -22.89
N LEU A 186 12.55 -8.25 -21.79
CA LEU A 186 13.37 -8.33 -20.57
C LEU A 186 13.06 -9.58 -19.75
N PHE A 187 11.80 -9.98 -19.70
CA PHE A 187 11.29 -11.11 -18.92
C PHE A 187 10.41 -12.01 -19.78
N PRO A 188 11.01 -12.88 -20.63
CA PRO A 188 10.23 -13.88 -21.37
C PRO A 188 9.42 -14.77 -20.44
N THR A 189 8.17 -15.07 -20.78
CA THR A 189 7.25 -15.87 -19.93
C THR A 189 7.73 -17.30 -19.69
N GLU A 190 8.60 -17.81 -20.54
CA GLU A 190 9.26 -19.12 -20.37
C GLU A 190 10.29 -19.13 -19.24
N GLN A 191 10.84 -17.94 -18.87
CA GLN A 191 11.82 -17.78 -17.81
C GLN A 191 11.17 -17.31 -16.51
N MET A 192 10.23 -16.38 -16.61
CA MET A 192 9.43 -15.87 -15.50
C MET A 192 7.97 -15.82 -15.97
N PRO A 193 7.14 -16.79 -15.55
CA PRO A 193 5.76 -16.90 -16.04
C PRO A 193 4.82 -15.88 -15.38
N TRP A 194 5.05 -14.61 -15.65
CA TRP A 194 4.15 -13.53 -15.26
C TRP A 194 2.86 -13.58 -16.09
N PHE A 195 1.81 -13.03 -15.54
CA PHE A 195 0.48 -13.03 -16.16
C PHE A 195 -0.23 -11.69 -15.94
N LEU A 196 -1.19 -11.38 -16.82
CA LEU A 196 -1.99 -10.17 -16.70
C LEU A 196 -2.99 -10.31 -15.55
N VAL A 197 -3.16 -9.23 -14.79
CA VAL A 197 -4.12 -9.12 -13.66
C VAL A 197 -4.85 -7.79 -13.71
N SER A 198 -5.73 -7.58 -12.75
CA SER A 198 -6.39 -6.29 -12.45
C SER A 198 -6.97 -5.60 -13.70
N GLY A 199 -6.80 -4.29 -13.81
CA GLY A 199 -7.30 -3.46 -14.91
C GLY A 199 -6.79 -3.90 -16.28
N THR A 200 -5.53 -4.34 -16.34
CA THR A 200 -4.92 -4.79 -17.59
C THR A 200 -5.57 -6.10 -18.11
N PHE A 201 -5.85 -7.06 -17.24
CA PHE A 201 -6.55 -8.29 -17.64
C PHE A 201 -8.02 -8.02 -17.99
N LEU A 202 -8.69 -7.18 -17.22
CA LEU A 202 -10.04 -6.73 -17.52
C LEU A 202 -10.13 -6.09 -18.91
N GLY A 203 -9.19 -5.20 -19.23
CA GLY A 203 -9.09 -4.55 -20.53
C GLY A 203 -8.87 -5.53 -21.67
N LEU A 204 -7.97 -6.51 -21.49
CA LEU A 204 -7.78 -7.59 -22.47
C LEU A 204 -9.08 -8.33 -22.76
N ILE A 205 -9.82 -8.76 -21.74
CA ILE A 205 -10.99 -9.62 -21.90
C ILE A 205 -12.20 -8.83 -22.38
N ARG A 206 -12.43 -7.63 -21.84
CA ARG A 206 -13.64 -6.82 -22.14
C ARG A 206 -13.51 -6.00 -23.40
N GLU A 207 -12.32 -5.39 -23.64
CA GLU A 207 -12.11 -4.39 -24.69
C GLU A 207 -11.09 -4.81 -25.75
N ASN A 208 -10.49 -6.00 -25.58
CA ASN A 208 -9.37 -6.48 -26.41
C ASN A 208 -8.23 -5.45 -26.49
N GLY A 209 -7.98 -4.73 -25.39
CA GLY A 209 -7.00 -3.65 -25.31
C GLY A 209 -6.81 -3.14 -23.89
N PHE A 210 -5.96 -2.14 -23.70
CA PHE A 210 -5.88 -1.41 -22.45
C PHE A 210 -7.15 -0.58 -22.24
N LEU A 211 -7.58 -0.43 -21.00
CA LEU A 211 -8.68 0.45 -20.63
C LEU A 211 -8.27 1.91 -20.88
N ALA A 212 -9.13 2.71 -21.49
CA ALA A 212 -8.82 4.10 -21.84
C ALA A 212 -8.58 5.00 -20.61
N HIS A 213 -9.16 4.64 -19.47
CA HIS A 213 -9.05 5.35 -18.18
C HIS A 213 -8.05 4.73 -17.22
N ASP A 214 -7.27 3.74 -17.66
CA ASP A 214 -6.19 3.15 -16.86
C ASP A 214 -4.99 4.09 -16.78
N TYR A 215 -4.02 3.80 -15.93
CA TYR A 215 -2.81 4.63 -15.74
C TYR A 215 -1.53 3.81 -15.55
N ASP A 216 -1.64 2.48 -15.48
CA ASP A 216 -0.54 1.54 -15.32
C ASP A 216 -0.81 0.22 -16.06
N ILE A 217 0.15 -0.67 -15.98
CA ILE A 217 0.05 -2.05 -16.47
C ILE A 217 0.24 -2.96 -15.27
N ASP A 218 -0.71 -3.86 -15.06
CA ASP A 218 -0.73 -4.78 -13.93
C ASP A 218 -0.30 -6.17 -14.36
N PHE A 219 0.77 -6.67 -13.75
CA PHE A 219 1.23 -8.04 -13.89
C PHE A 219 1.19 -8.78 -12.55
N GLY A 220 0.92 -10.07 -12.60
CA GLY A 220 1.09 -11.01 -11.50
C GLY A 220 2.23 -11.98 -11.78
N VAL A 221 2.88 -12.45 -10.74
CA VAL A 221 3.82 -13.58 -10.78
C VAL A 221 3.72 -14.33 -9.45
N PHE A 222 3.78 -15.66 -9.49
CA PHE A 222 3.77 -16.44 -8.26
C PHE A 222 5.14 -16.38 -7.57
N GLU A 223 5.12 -16.35 -6.23
CA GLU A 223 6.33 -16.19 -5.40
C GLU A 223 7.41 -17.24 -5.66
N ASP A 224 6.99 -18.48 -5.98
CA ASP A 224 7.87 -19.59 -6.28
C ASP A 224 8.44 -19.57 -7.72
N GLN A 225 8.03 -18.60 -8.53
CA GLN A 225 8.39 -18.46 -9.94
C GLN A 225 9.18 -17.18 -10.25
N ILE A 226 9.59 -16.42 -9.23
CA ILE A 226 10.37 -15.19 -9.38
C ILE A 226 11.64 -15.22 -8.54
N ASN A 227 12.76 -14.83 -9.13
CA ASN A 227 13.97 -14.48 -8.39
C ASN A 227 14.06 -12.96 -8.24
N ILE A 228 13.75 -12.45 -7.07
CA ILE A 228 13.67 -11.01 -6.79
C ILE A 228 15.01 -10.30 -7.06
N SER A 229 16.12 -10.90 -6.63
CA SER A 229 17.45 -10.29 -6.81
C SER A 229 17.80 -10.15 -8.29
N GLU A 230 17.59 -11.19 -9.08
CA GLU A 230 17.84 -11.17 -10.53
C GLU A 230 16.88 -10.23 -11.24
N THR A 231 15.59 -10.23 -10.87
CA THR A 231 14.56 -9.34 -11.43
C THR A 231 14.93 -7.88 -11.17
N CYS A 232 15.26 -7.52 -9.93
CA CYS A 232 15.70 -6.16 -9.60
C CYS A 232 16.99 -5.77 -10.34
N ALA A 233 17.95 -6.68 -10.44
CA ALA A 233 19.19 -6.43 -11.18
C ALA A 233 18.92 -6.21 -12.68
N ALA A 234 18.05 -7.00 -13.30
CA ALA A 234 17.66 -6.84 -14.70
C ALA A 234 16.98 -5.48 -14.94
N ILE A 235 16.04 -5.06 -14.06
CA ILE A 235 15.39 -3.76 -14.13
C ILE A 235 16.40 -2.62 -14.01
N LEU A 236 17.32 -2.70 -13.03
CA LEU A 236 18.33 -1.68 -12.78
C LEU A 236 19.32 -1.54 -13.93
N ASN A 237 19.69 -2.65 -14.56
CA ASN A 237 20.62 -2.68 -15.70
C ASN A 237 19.93 -2.36 -17.03
N SER A 238 18.61 -2.37 -17.11
CA SER A 238 17.85 -2.04 -18.30
C SER A 238 17.99 -0.57 -18.68
N ASP A 239 18.00 -0.26 -19.98
CA ASP A 239 17.99 1.11 -20.48
C ASP A 239 16.59 1.73 -20.49
N CYS A 240 15.53 0.91 -20.48
CA CYS A 240 14.16 1.35 -20.63
C CYS A 240 13.31 1.23 -19.36
N PHE A 241 13.82 0.61 -18.28
CA PHE A 241 13.11 0.50 -17.01
C PHE A 241 13.89 1.08 -15.83
N VAL A 242 13.17 1.55 -14.82
CA VAL A 242 13.68 1.88 -13.49
C VAL A 242 12.79 1.29 -12.42
N LEU A 243 13.40 0.82 -11.34
CA LEU A 243 12.69 0.38 -10.14
C LEU A 243 12.27 1.63 -9.36
N LYS A 244 10.98 1.90 -9.27
CA LYS A 244 10.42 3.03 -8.54
C LYS A 244 10.29 2.73 -7.04
N LYS A 245 9.90 1.50 -6.71
CA LYS A 245 9.62 1.07 -5.36
C LYS A 245 9.46 -0.45 -5.34
N TYR A 246 9.82 -1.05 -4.24
CA TYR A 246 9.35 -2.38 -3.85
C TYR A 246 8.96 -2.35 -2.37
N ASP A 247 7.91 -3.06 -2.01
CA ASP A 247 7.38 -3.06 -0.66
C ASP A 247 7.35 -4.49 -0.13
N HIS A 248 7.92 -4.68 1.06
CA HIS A 248 7.91 -5.95 1.77
C HIS A 248 6.69 -6.06 2.69
N HIS A 249 6.30 -7.29 2.97
CA HIS A 249 5.33 -7.54 4.04
C HIS A 249 5.90 -7.06 5.37
N GLN A 250 5.07 -6.36 6.14
CA GLN A 250 5.42 -6.00 7.50
C GLN A 250 5.23 -7.22 8.41
N SER A 251 6.09 -7.39 9.40
CA SER A 251 5.91 -8.40 10.42
C SER A 251 4.55 -8.21 11.11
N ASN A 252 3.85 -9.32 11.33
CA ASN A 252 2.54 -9.34 11.95
C ASN A 252 2.49 -10.40 13.04
N LEU A 253 2.38 -9.97 14.30
CA LEU A 253 2.30 -10.86 15.45
C LEU A 253 1.12 -11.85 15.37
N PHE A 254 0.03 -11.45 14.70
CA PHE A 254 -1.21 -12.23 14.61
C PHE A 254 -1.30 -13.10 13.36
N GLN A 255 -0.37 -12.96 12.42
CA GLN A 255 -0.23 -13.79 11.23
C GLN A 255 1.25 -14.06 10.91
N PRO A 256 1.98 -14.77 11.78
CA PRO A 256 3.41 -15.00 11.59
C PRO A 256 3.72 -15.79 10.31
N ASP A 257 2.82 -16.65 9.87
CA ASP A 257 3.04 -17.57 8.75
C ASP A 257 3.20 -16.89 7.39
N ILE A 258 2.61 -15.69 7.21
CA ILE A 258 2.70 -14.95 5.94
C ILE A 258 4.12 -14.41 5.71
N VAL A 259 4.80 -14.02 6.79
CA VAL A 259 6.18 -13.49 6.72
C VAL A 259 7.22 -14.61 6.86
N ALA A 260 6.84 -15.74 7.50
CA ALA A 260 7.77 -16.82 7.77
C ALA A 260 8.17 -17.62 6.53
N THR A 261 7.35 -17.62 5.46
CA THR A 261 7.65 -18.38 4.23
C THR A 261 8.76 -17.76 3.41
N ASN A 262 8.81 -16.43 3.26
CA ASN A 262 9.93 -15.73 2.62
C ASN A 262 9.93 -14.22 2.94
N PRO A 263 10.58 -13.78 4.03
CA PRO A 263 10.56 -12.37 4.47
C PRO A 263 11.25 -11.42 3.49
N ASP A 264 12.07 -11.93 2.58
CA ASP A 264 12.82 -11.13 1.62
C ASP A 264 12.05 -10.86 0.32
N ILE A 265 10.91 -11.55 0.08
CA ILE A 265 10.09 -11.32 -1.11
C ILE A 265 9.16 -10.12 -0.85
N PRO A 266 9.25 -9.06 -1.67
CA PRO A 266 8.28 -7.97 -1.62
C PRO A 266 6.91 -8.45 -2.11
N TYR A 267 5.83 -7.79 -1.68
CA TYR A 267 4.50 -8.08 -2.23
C TYR A 267 4.23 -7.38 -3.57
N ILE A 268 5.04 -6.39 -3.94
CA ILE A 268 4.93 -5.64 -5.19
C ILE A 268 6.26 -5.03 -5.59
N LEU A 269 6.56 -5.06 -6.88
CA LEU A 269 7.59 -4.24 -7.52
C LEU A 269 6.90 -3.17 -8.38
N LYS A 270 7.16 -1.90 -8.10
CA LYS A 270 6.67 -0.78 -8.92
C LYS A 270 7.77 -0.30 -9.85
N ILE A 271 7.51 -0.39 -11.14
CA ILE A 271 8.47 -0.14 -12.20
C ILE A 271 7.98 1.04 -13.04
N VAL A 272 8.86 1.80 -13.63
CA VAL A 272 8.50 2.84 -14.59
C VAL A 272 9.28 2.62 -15.87
N HIS A 273 8.56 2.60 -16.98
CA HIS A 273 9.13 2.53 -18.31
C HIS A 273 9.59 3.91 -18.80
N ALA A 274 10.53 3.97 -19.73
CA ALA A 274 11.06 5.21 -20.30
C ALA A 274 10.00 6.11 -20.96
N SER A 275 8.91 5.53 -21.47
CA SER A 275 7.73 6.28 -21.94
C SER A 275 6.96 7.02 -20.85
N GLY A 276 7.24 6.72 -19.56
CA GLY A 276 6.50 7.24 -18.41
C GLY A 276 5.37 6.33 -17.92
N VAL A 277 5.10 5.23 -18.61
CA VAL A 277 4.10 4.24 -18.18
C VAL A 277 4.59 3.51 -16.93
N HIS A 278 3.71 3.36 -15.97
CA HIS A 278 3.96 2.61 -14.75
C HIS A 278 3.61 1.14 -14.97
N ILE A 279 4.31 0.26 -14.28
CA ILE A 279 4.06 -1.17 -14.25
C ILE A 279 4.06 -1.59 -12.79
N ASP A 280 3.00 -2.26 -12.37
CA ASP A 280 2.89 -2.88 -11.06
C ASP A 280 3.01 -4.39 -11.23
N LEU A 281 4.09 -4.99 -10.68
CA LEU A 281 4.29 -6.44 -10.67
C LEU A 281 3.93 -6.95 -9.28
N PHE A 282 2.75 -7.54 -9.15
CA PHE A 282 2.21 -8.11 -7.92
C PHE A 282 2.73 -9.52 -7.70
N ILE A 283 3.25 -9.78 -6.51
CA ILE A 283 3.62 -11.13 -6.11
C ILE A 283 2.38 -11.86 -5.59
N HIS A 284 2.07 -13.00 -6.19
CA HIS A 284 0.94 -13.85 -5.84
C HIS A 284 1.41 -15.04 -5.00
N TYR A 285 0.60 -15.39 -4.02
CA TYR A 285 0.85 -16.48 -3.09
C TYR A 285 -0.21 -17.57 -3.26
N ARG A 286 0.21 -18.82 -3.17
CA ARG A 286 -0.70 -19.98 -3.21
C ARG A 286 -0.92 -20.48 -1.78
N ASP A 287 -2.10 -20.24 -1.20
CA ASP A 287 -2.47 -20.84 0.07
C ASP A 287 -3.23 -22.15 -0.16
N THR A 288 -2.49 -23.25 -0.10
CA THR A 288 -3.03 -24.60 -0.25
C THR A 288 -3.47 -25.23 1.07
N ARG A 289 -3.35 -24.51 2.18
CA ARG A 289 -3.81 -24.96 3.51
C ARG A 289 -5.31 -24.85 3.65
N THR A 290 -5.93 -23.98 2.87
CA THR A 290 -7.38 -23.84 2.78
C THR A 290 -7.99 -24.88 1.84
N THR A 291 -9.27 -25.23 2.06
CA THR A 291 -10.02 -26.12 1.16
C THR A 291 -11.37 -25.46 0.85
N PRO A 292 -11.58 -24.99 -0.38
CA PRO A 292 -10.66 -24.99 -1.54
C PRO A 292 -9.41 -24.11 -1.32
N ALA A 293 -8.36 -24.36 -2.12
CA ALA A 293 -7.15 -23.53 -2.10
C ALA A 293 -7.45 -22.11 -2.56
N VAL A 294 -6.79 -21.13 -1.94
CA VAL A 294 -6.93 -19.71 -2.24
C VAL A 294 -5.61 -19.16 -2.74
N TYR A 295 -5.65 -18.44 -3.86
CA TYR A 295 -4.52 -17.65 -4.34
C TYR A 295 -4.76 -16.19 -3.98
N TRP A 296 -3.72 -15.47 -3.56
CA TRP A 296 -3.89 -14.11 -3.12
C TRP A 296 -2.67 -13.25 -3.47
N HIS A 297 -2.90 -11.97 -3.59
CA HIS A 297 -1.87 -10.93 -3.66
C HIS A 297 -2.30 -9.75 -2.78
N GLY A 298 -1.38 -8.84 -2.49
CA GLY A 298 -1.68 -7.67 -1.68
C GLY A 298 -0.59 -7.38 -0.66
N SER A 299 -0.91 -6.54 0.31
CA SER A 299 0.03 -6.08 1.34
C SER A 299 -0.16 -6.82 2.66
N SER A 300 0.62 -6.42 3.67
CA SER A 300 0.40 -6.85 5.06
C SER A 300 -0.90 -6.31 5.67
N LEU A 301 -1.61 -5.44 4.97
CA LEU A 301 -2.75 -4.71 5.49
C LEU A 301 -4.08 -5.22 4.91
N HIS A 302 -4.05 -5.60 3.65
CA HIS A 302 -5.20 -6.12 2.93
C HIS A 302 -4.70 -6.99 1.77
N ARG A 303 -5.52 -7.91 1.33
CA ARG A 303 -5.26 -8.80 0.19
C ARG A 303 -6.52 -8.97 -0.63
N TRP A 304 -6.29 -9.33 -1.89
CA TRP A 304 -7.32 -9.80 -2.80
C TRP A 304 -7.16 -11.30 -2.92
N GLU A 305 -8.21 -12.03 -2.58
CA GLU A 305 -8.23 -13.48 -2.54
C GLU A 305 -9.05 -14.02 -3.71
N ASN A 306 -8.49 -14.94 -4.47
CA ASN A 306 -9.16 -15.62 -5.57
C ASN A 306 -9.17 -17.13 -5.32
N SER A 307 -10.18 -17.80 -5.83
CA SER A 307 -10.13 -19.26 -6.00
C SER A 307 -8.89 -19.65 -6.79
N ALA A 308 -8.30 -20.79 -6.49
CA ALA A 308 -7.14 -21.29 -7.22
C ALA A 308 -7.45 -21.35 -8.72
N PHE A 309 -6.53 -20.82 -9.54
CA PHE A 309 -6.70 -20.75 -10.99
C PHE A 309 -5.46 -21.24 -11.73
N ASP A 310 -5.69 -21.82 -12.92
CA ASP A 310 -4.64 -22.12 -13.88
C ASP A 310 -4.39 -20.93 -14.78
N LEU A 311 -3.23 -20.92 -15.45
CA LEU A 311 -2.87 -19.92 -16.45
C LEU A 311 -3.04 -20.48 -17.86
N LYS A 312 -3.47 -19.64 -18.80
CA LYS A 312 -3.45 -19.94 -20.24
C LYS A 312 -2.91 -18.78 -21.05
N SER A 313 -2.51 -19.03 -22.29
CA SER A 313 -2.01 -18.01 -23.20
C SER A 313 -3.17 -17.25 -23.85
N TYR A 314 -2.96 -15.94 -23.97
CA TYR A 314 -3.83 -15.00 -24.68
C TYR A 314 -3.03 -14.20 -25.71
N GLN A 315 -3.72 -13.64 -26.71
CA GLN A 315 -3.15 -12.68 -27.64
C GLN A 315 -3.41 -11.24 -27.16
N PHE A 316 -2.37 -10.46 -26.97
CA PHE A 316 -2.49 -9.07 -26.54
C PHE A 316 -1.50 -8.19 -27.29
N TYR A 317 -2.01 -7.32 -28.16
CA TYR A 317 -1.22 -6.48 -29.06
C TYR A 317 -0.16 -7.22 -29.88
N GLY A 318 -0.47 -8.45 -30.32
CA GLY A 318 0.43 -9.29 -31.14
C GLY A 318 1.45 -10.09 -30.35
N HIS A 319 1.38 -10.06 -29.02
CA HIS A 319 2.21 -10.85 -28.13
C HIS A 319 1.41 -11.99 -27.48
N ASN A 320 2.08 -13.11 -27.21
CA ASN A 320 1.57 -14.14 -26.35
C ASN A 320 1.81 -13.72 -24.89
N VAL A 321 0.75 -13.63 -24.10
CA VAL A 321 0.78 -13.30 -22.66
C VAL A 321 0.01 -14.34 -21.88
N LEU A 322 0.33 -14.52 -20.59
CA LEU A 322 -0.43 -15.39 -19.72
C LEU A 322 -1.54 -14.61 -19.01
N GLY A 323 -2.60 -15.31 -18.64
CA GLY A 323 -3.67 -14.81 -17.79
C GLY A 323 -4.47 -15.96 -17.18
N PRO A 324 -5.34 -15.71 -16.19
CA PRO A 324 -6.21 -16.72 -15.61
C PRO A 324 -7.01 -17.48 -16.67
N ALA A 325 -7.00 -18.81 -16.58
CA ALA A 325 -7.61 -19.68 -17.59
C ALA A 325 -9.14 -19.52 -17.67
N ASP A 326 -9.79 -19.40 -16.52
CA ASP A 326 -11.19 -19.01 -16.40
C ASP A 326 -11.30 -17.52 -16.14
N ALA A 327 -11.34 -16.75 -17.22
CA ALA A 327 -11.40 -15.30 -17.14
C ALA A 327 -12.70 -14.80 -16.50
N ASP A 328 -13.82 -15.52 -16.73
CA ASP A 328 -15.11 -15.09 -16.19
C ASP A 328 -15.16 -15.26 -14.67
N ALA A 329 -14.75 -16.42 -14.15
CA ALA A 329 -14.68 -16.64 -12.72
C ALA A 329 -13.74 -15.64 -12.04
N TYR A 330 -12.51 -15.48 -12.57
CA TYR A 330 -11.52 -14.58 -12.01
C TYR A 330 -12.00 -13.13 -11.98
N LEU A 331 -12.55 -12.61 -13.09
CA LEU A 331 -13.04 -11.23 -13.16
C LEU A 331 -14.30 -11.01 -12.33
N THR A 332 -15.16 -12.03 -12.20
CA THR A 332 -16.34 -11.94 -11.33
C THR A 332 -15.94 -11.87 -9.85
N GLU A 333 -14.95 -12.64 -9.43
CA GLU A 333 -14.41 -12.55 -8.07
C GLU A 333 -13.82 -11.17 -7.77
N ASN A 334 -13.11 -10.56 -8.74
CA ASN A 334 -12.43 -9.27 -8.54
C ASN A 334 -13.35 -8.05 -8.70
N TYR A 335 -14.38 -8.13 -9.59
CA TYR A 335 -15.16 -6.95 -10.00
C TYR A 335 -16.68 -7.14 -9.92
N GLY A 336 -17.17 -8.31 -9.57
CA GLY A 336 -18.61 -8.62 -9.63
C GLY A 336 -19.11 -8.59 -11.07
N ASP A 337 -20.02 -7.67 -11.41
CA ASP A 337 -20.47 -7.46 -12.80
C ASP A 337 -19.43 -6.69 -13.62
N TRP A 338 -18.31 -7.35 -13.94
CA TRP A 338 -17.20 -6.79 -14.68
C TRP A 338 -17.51 -6.42 -16.13
N ARG A 339 -18.63 -6.88 -16.68
CA ARG A 339 -19.06 -6.57 -18.06
C ARG A 339 -19.63 -5.17 -18.17
N THR A 340 -20.21 -4.67 -17.09
CA THR A 340 -20.72 -3.30 -17.01
C THR A 340 -19.59 -2.34 -16.68
N PRO A 341 -19.21 -1.39 -17.55
CA PRO A 341 -18.17 -0.42 -17.25
C PRO A 341 -18.54 0.47 -16.06
N VAL A 342 -17.61 0.58 -15.10
CA VAL A 342 -17.71 1.49 -13.96
C VAL A 342 -16.55 2.48 -14.06
N THR A 343 -16.83 3.78 -14.02
CA THR A 343 -15.83 4.85 -14.17
C THR A 343 -15.19 5.25 -12.83
N GLU A 344 -15.95 5.12 -11.75
CA GLU A 344 -15.46 5.41 -10.39
C GLU A 344 -15.35 4.10 -9.63
N PHE A 345 -14.16 3.50 -9.68
CA PHE A 345 -13.85 2.24 -9.01
C PHE A 345 -12.69 2.41 -8.05
N ASN A 346 -12.90 1.97 -6.82
CA ASN A 346 -11.86 1.98 -5.78
C ASN A 346 -11.53 0.53 -5.40
N CYS A 347 -10.37 0.06 -5.81
CA CYS A 347 -9.91 -1.31 -5.56
C CYS A 347 -9.85 -1.70 -4.07
N THR A 348 -9.86 -0.76 -3.15
CA THR A 348 -9.82 -1.02 -1.70
C THR A 348 -11.18 -0.95 -1.00
N THR A 349 -12.29 -0.77 -1.75
CA THR A 349 -13.64 -0.76 -1.21
C THR A 349 -14.66 -1.44 -2.11
N ASP A 350 -14.36 -1.57 -3.41
CA ASP A 350 -15.35 -2.00 -4.40
C ASP A 350 -15.05 -3.40 -4.96
N THR A 351 -13.89 -3.99 -4.61
CA THR A 351 -13.55 -5.36 -5.01
C THR A 351 -14.19 -6.38 -4.06
N PRO A 352 -15.03 -7.30 -4.57
CA PRO A 352 -15.72 -8.28 -3.72
C PRO A 352 -14.79 -9.26 -2.99
N ASN A 353 -13.61 -9.50 -3.53
CA ASN A 353 -12.62 -10.45 -3.00
C ASN A 353 -11.58 -9.79 -2.06
N LEU A 354 -11.83 -8.55 -1.62
CA LEU A 354 -10.97 -7.89 -0.65
C LEU A 354 -11.10 -8.54 0.72
N ALA A 355 -9.97 -8.91 1.31
CA ALA A 355 -9.88 -9.40 2.68
C ALA A 355 -8.96 -8.48 3.51
N LEU A 356 -9.46 -7.99 4.65
CA LEU A 356 -8.66 -7.22 5.58
C LEU A 356 -7.80 -8.15 6.44
N VAL A 357 -6.51 -7.90 6.46
CA VAL A 357 -5.59 -8.68 7.28
C VAL A 357 -5.74 -8.28 8.75
N PRO A 358 -5.81 -9.23 9.71
CA PRO A 358 -5.80 -8.92 11.15
C PRO A 358 -4.42 -8.40 11.58
N HIS A 359 -4.08 -7.21 11.10
CA HIS A 359 -2.87 -6.46 11.43
C HIS A 359 -3.28 -5.18 12.15
N PRO A 360 -2.77 -4.88 13.37
CA PRO A 360 -3.23 -3.72 14.14
C PRO A 360 -3.18 -2.40 13.37
N VAL A 361 -2.12 -2.18 12.59
CA VAL A 361 -1.98 -0.97 11.78
C VAL A 361 -2.99 -0.91 10.64
N ALA A 362 -3.34 -2.05 10.03
CA ALA A 362 -4.38 -2.13 9.01
C ALA A 362 -5.72 -1.62 9.54
N VAL A 363 -6.09 -2.10 10.73
CA VAL A 363 -7.32 -1.66 11.40
C VAL A 363 -7.34 -0.13 11.56
N VAL A 364 -6.26 0.47 12.03
CA VAL A 364 -6.19 1.94 12.20
C VAL A 364 -6.33 2.67 10.86
N LEU A 365 -5.70 2.16 9.79
CA LEU A 365 -5.82 2.76 8.45
C LEU A 365 -7.26 2.74 7.94
N PHE A 366 -7.96 1.61 8.07
CA PHE A 366 -9.35 1.50 7.66
C PHE A 366 -10.30 2.27 8.57
N LEU A 367 -10.11 2.24 9.88
CA LEU A 367 -10.88 3.07 10.83
C LEU A 367 -10.72 4.56 10.53
N ARG A 368 -9.51 5.02 10.27
CA ARG A 368 -9.25 6.40 9.89
C ARG A 368 -10.03 6.77 8.62
N ARG A 369 -9.94 5.93 7.57
CA ARG A 369 -10.68 6.16 6.33
C ARG A 369 -12.18 6.22 6.57
N TYR A 370 -12.71 5.29 7.37
CA TYR A 370 -14.11 5.28 7.77
C TYR A 370 -14.53 6.59 8.48
N VAL A 371 -13.80 7.00 9.52
CA VAL A 371 -14.09 8.23 10.26
C VAL A 371 -14.08 9.46 9.36
N PHE A 372 -13.09 9.55 8.45
CA PHE A 372 -13.05 10.67 7.49
C PHE A 372 -14.21 10.59 6.47
N ALA A 373 -14.52 9.41 5.96
CA ALA A 373 -15.63 9.25 5.02
C ALA A 373 -16.99 9.64 5.63
N THR A 374 -17.21 9.42 6.92
CA THR A 374 -18.46 9.84 7.59
C THR A 374 -18.71 11.34 7.53
N ALA A 375 -17.69 12.16 7.31
CA ALA A 375 -17.82 13.61 7.20
C ALA A 375 -18.06 14.10 5.76
N PHE A 376 -17.69 13.31 4.72
CA PHE A 376 -17.66 13.80 3.34
C PHE A 376 -18.31 12.87 2.33
N ASP A 377 -18.34 11.57 2.57
CA ASP A 377 -18.78 10.56 1.61
C ASP A 377 -19.56 9.44 2.30
N THR A 378 -20.88 9.57 2.30
CA THR A 378 -21.78 8.61 2.95
C THR A 378 -21.81 7.24 2.26
N ILE A 379 -21.46 7.14 0.98
CA ILE A 379 -21.39 5.87 0.24
C ILE A 379 -20.14 5.13 0.68
N GLN A 380 -18.98 5.78 0.59
CA GLN A 380 -17.72 5.21 1.03
C GLN A 380 -17.73 4.86 2.53
N ALA A 381 -18.37 5.68 3.36
CA ALA A 381 -18.53 5.39 4.79
C ALA A 381 -19.26 4.06 5.01
N ARG A 382 -20.36 3.82 4.29
CA ARG A 382 -21.13 2.56 4.40
C ARG A 382 -20.32 1.35 3.90
N GLN A 383 -19.59 1.52 2.80
CA GLN A 383 -18.73 0.47 2.28
C GLN A 383 -17.64 0.07 3.29
N LEU A 384 -16.93 1.06 3.85
CA LEU A 384 -15.91 0.85 4.87
C LEU A 384 -16.49 0.29 6.19
N GLU A 385 -17.67 0.73 6.62
CA GLU A 385 -18.36 0.15 7.76
C GLU A 385 -18.67 -1.33 7.52
N ASN A 386 -19.19 -1.65 6.33
CA ASN A 386 -19.47 -3.04 5.95
C ASN A 386 -18.21 -3.88 5.96
N GLU A 387 -17.12 -3.41 5.32
CA GLU A 387 -15.83 -4.11 5.31
C GLU A 387 -15.32 -4.38 6.72
N LEU A 388 -15.28 -3.37 7.56
CA LEU A 388 -14.79 -3.49 8.93
C LEU A 388 -15.67 -4.42 9.79
N THR A 389 -16.99 -4.42 9.57
CA THR A 389 -17.93 -5.27 10.30
C THR A 389 -17.88 -6.71 9.81
N THR A 390 -17.88 -6.92 8.49
CA THR A 390 -17.82 -8.26 7.87
C THR A 390 -16.52 -8.97 8.23
N ASN A 391 -15.40 -8.24 8.25
CA ASN A 391 -14.11 -8.79 8.69
C ASN A 391 -13.98 -8.86 10.23
N GLY A 392 -15.00 -8.52 10.98
CA GLY A 392 -15.09 -8.71 12.45
C GLY A 392 -14.28 -7.70 13.26
N PHE A 393 -13.84 -6.58 12.69
CA PHE A 393 -13.11 -5.53 13.43
C PHE A 393 -14.04 -4.60 14.20
N LEU A 394 -15.27 -4.44 13.73
CA LEU A 394 -16.29 -3.63 14.39
C LEU A 394 -17.52 -4.49 14.72
N GLU A 395 -18.21 -4.09 15.79
CA GLU A 395 -19.54 -4.59 16.14
C GLU A 395 -20.43 -3.43 16.56
N LYS A 396 -21.74 -3.63 16.51
CA LYS A 396 -22.71 -2.68 17.07
C LYS A 396 -23.05 -3.08 18.49
N ASP A 397 -22.94 -2.13 19.41
CA ASP A 397 -23.44 -2.31 20.77
C ASP A 397 -24.97 -2.34 20.82
N THR A 398 -25.54 -2.51 22.02
CA THR A 398 -27.00 -2.56 22.24
C THR A 398 -27.72 -1.26 21.89
N GLU A 399 -26.98 -0.15 21.74
CA GLU A 399 -27.50 1.16 21.34
C GLU A 399 -27.24 1.45 19.85
N GLY A 400 -26.68 0.46 19.12
CA GLY A 400 -26.38 0.58 17.69
C GLY A 400 -25.10 1.38 17.37
N ARG A 401 -24.28 1.71 18.38
CA ARG A 401 -23.02 2.41 18.19
C ARG A 401 -21.92 1.41 17.81
N LEU A 402 -21.07 1.81 16.89
CA LEU A 402 -19.92 0.99 16.50
C LEU A 402 -18.84 1.00 17.58
N THR A 403 -18.37 -0.18 17.90
CA THR A 403 -17.26 -0.42 18.84
C THR A 403 -16.23 -1.33 18.19
N PHE A 404 -14.98 -1.14 18.57
CA PHE A 404 -13.89 -1.99 18.11
C PHE A 404 -13.91 -3.36 18.80
N ARG A 405 -13.78 -4.44 18.01
CA ARG A 405 -13.63 -5.81 18.50
C ARG A 405 -12.17 -6.17 18.65
N GLY A 406 -11.72 -6.29 19.91
CA GLY A 406 -10.34 -6.71 20.20
C GLY A 406 -10.12 -8.22 20.26
N ASP A 407 -11.17 -9.04 20.18
CA ASP A 407 -11.08 -10.49 20.31
C ASP A 407 -10.35 -11.19 19.15
N LEU A 408 -10.34 -10.58 17.96
CA LEU A 408 -9.53 -11.05 16.82
C LEU A 408 -8.02 -11.07 17.11
N PHE A 409 -7.58 -10.31 18.09
CA PHE A 409 -6.18 -10.20 18.52
C PHE A 409 -5.91 -10.95 19.84
N LYS A 410 -6.90 -11.68 20.36
CA LYS A 410 -6.71 -12.60 21.50
C LYS A 410 -6.35 -13.95 20.95
N ARG A 411 -5.11 -14.37 21.14
CA ARG A 411 -4.64 -15.74 20.90
C ARG A 411 -4.29 -16.44 22.20
#